data_0d1e05b5e8596994bc726eb60ae43d8a
#
_entry.id   0d1e05b5e8596994bc726eb60ae43d8a
#
_cell.length_a   1.000
_cell.length_b   1.000
_cell.length_c   1.000
_cell.angle_alpha   90.00
_cell.angle_beta   90.00
_cell.angle_gamma   90.00
#
_symmetry.space_group_name_H-M   'P 1'
#
loop_
_entity.id
_entity.type
_entity.pdbx_description
1 polymer ?
#
loop_
_entity_poly.entity_id
_entity_poly.type
_entity_poly.pdbx_seq_one_letter_code
_entity_poly.pdbx_strand_id
1 'polypeptide(L)'
;MANDASTVFDLVILGGGSGGYAAALRGAQLGLDVALIEKDKVGGTCLHRGCIPTKALLHAGEIADQARESEQFGVKTTFEGIDVPAVHKYKDGVVAGLYKGLQGLIASRKVTYIEGEGRLSSPTSVDVNGQRIQGRHVLLATGSVPKSLPGLQIDGNRIISSDHALVLDRVPKSAIILGGGVIGVEFASAWKSFGADVTVIEGLNHLVPVEDENSSKLLERAFRKRGIKFNLGTFFSKAEYTADGVKVTLADGKEFEAEVLLVAVGRGPVSQGIGYEEQGVAMDRGYVLVDEYMRTNVPTISAVGDLVPTLQLAHVGFAEGILVAERLAGLKVVPIDYDGVPRVTYCHPEVASVGITEAKAKEIYGADKVVALKYNLAGNGKSKILNTAGEIKLVQVKDGAVVGVHMVGDRMGEQVGEAQLIYNWEALPAEVAQLIHAHPTQNEAMGEAHLALAGKPLHSHD
;
A
#
# COMPACT_ATOMS: atom_id res chain seq x y z
N MET A 1 -27.88 18.66 -18.10
CA MET A 1 -28.40 19.92 -17.53
C MET A 1 -27.23 20.88 -17.50
N ALA A 2 -27.33 22.01 -18.20
CA ALA A 2 -26.30 23.04 -18.19
C ALA A 2 -26.25 23.60 -16.76
N ASN A 3 -25.13 23.39 -16.05
CA ASN A 3 -24.89 24.06 -14.79
C ASN A 3 -24.78 25.58 -15.07
N ASP A 4 -25.65 26.31 -14.44
CA ASP A 4 -25.62 27.77 -14.45
C ASP A 4 -24.25 28.25 -13.94
N ALA A 5 -23.60 29.15 -14.66
CA ALA A 5 -22.24 29.64 -14.42
C ALA A 5 -22.07 30.43 -13.08
N SER A 6 -23.02 30.33 -12.15
CA SER A 6 -23.07 31.04 -10.87
C SER A 6 -22.95 30.13 -9.64
N THR A 7 -22.89 28.81 -9.75
CA THR A 7 -22.83 27.93 -8.57
C THR A 7 -21.42 27.93 -7.98
N VAL A 8 -21.29 28.42 -6.75
CA VAL A 8 -20.04 28.34 -5.97
C VAL A 8 -20.16 27.19 -4.97
N PHE A 9 -19.37 26.14 -5.16
CA PHE A 9 -19.29 24.99 -4.25
C PHE A 9 -18.57 25.36 -2.95
N ASP A 10 -18.87 24.67 -1.87
CA ASP A 10 -18.08 24.80 -0.63
C ASP A 10 -16.69 24.14 -0.84
N LEU A 11 -16.65 23.03 -1.56
CA LEU A 11 -15.44 22.27 -1.83
C LEU A 11 -15.40 21.77 -3.27
N VAL A 12 -14.34 22.13 -4.00
CA VAL A 12 -14.01 21.56 -5.33
C VAL A 12 -12.82 20.64 -5.16
N ILE A 13 -12.96 19.38 -5.59
CA ILE A 13 -11.94 18.34 -5.44
C ILE A 13 -11.40 17.98 -6.83
N LEU A 14 -10.09 18.06 -7.01
CA LEU A 14 -9.40 17.69 -8.22
C LEU A 14 -8.69 16.35 -8.01
N GLY A 15 -9.29 15.29 -8.56
CA GLY A 15 -8.87 13.89 -8.45
C GLY A 15 -9.80 13.05 -7.57
N GLY A 16 -10.33 11.97 -8.13
CA GLY A 16 -11.31 11.06 -7.51
C GLY A 16 -10.68 9.79 -6.92
N GLY A 17 -9.39 9.81 -6.60
CA GLY A 17 -8.71 8.72 -5.88
C GLY A 17 -9.12 8.63 -4.41
N SER A 18 -8.44 7.79 -3.63
CA SER A 18 -8.78 7.48 -2.22
C SER A 18 -9.04 8.74 -1.37
N GLY A 19 -8.14 9.70 -1.40
CA GLY A 19 -8.30 10.95 -0.64
C GLY A 19 -9.43 11.82 -1.16
N GLY A 20 -9.55 11.93 -2.50
CA GLY A 20 -10.55 12.78 -3.13
C GLY A 20 -11.97 12.30 -2.89
N TYR A 21 -12.27 11.03 -3.16
CA TYR A 21 -13.64 10.55 -2.96
C TYR A 21 -14.02 10.42 -1.47
N ALA A 22 -13.05 10.14 -0.60
CA ALA A 22 -13.31 10.14 0.85
C ALA A 22 -13.69 11.54 1.34
N ALA A 23 -12.96 12.57 0.92
CA ALA A 23 -13.29 13.96 1.20
C ALA A 23 -14.67 14.36 0.63
N ALA A 24 -14.98 13.91 -0.61
CA ALA A 24 -16.27 14.19 -1.23
C ALA A 24 -17.45 13.57 -0.46
N LEU A 25 -17.35 12.30 -0.13
CA LEU A 25 -18.39 11.57 0.61
C LEU A 25 -18.57 12.14 2.02
N ARG A 26 -17.47 12.45 2.71
CA ARG A 26 -17.53 13.00 4.07
C ARG A 26 -18.03 14.45 4.07
N GLY A 27 -17.55 15.29 3.15
CA GLY A 27 -18.02 16.67 3.01
C GLY A 27 -19.53 16.75 2.74
N ALA A 28 -20.03 15.93 1.80
CA ALA A 28 -21.46 15.85 1.53
C ALA A 28 -22.28 15.36 2.75
N GLN A 29 -21.75 14.42 3.55
CA GLN A 29 -22.38 14.00 4.82
C GLN A 29 -22.52 15.15 5.83
N LEU A 30 -21.55 16.05 5.82
CA LEU A 30 -21.50 17.20 6.72
C LEU A 30 -22.27 18.42 6.18
N GLY A 31 -22.95 18.26 5.03
CA GLY A 31 -23.79 19.31 4.42
C GLY A 31 -23.03 20.28 3.52
N LEU A 32 -21.77 20.01 3.18
CA LEU A 32 -21.04 20.81 2.20
C LEU A 32 -21.56 20.53 0.78
N ASP A 33 -21.62 21.56 -0.04
CA ASP A 33 -21.83 21.41 -1.49
C ASP A 33 -20.51 21.08 -2.17
N VAL A 34 -20.41 19.89 -2.76
CA VAL A 34 -19.14 19.32 -3.22
C VAL A 34 -19.16 19.01 -4.71
N ALA A 35 -18.16 19.51 -5.44
CA ALA A 35 -17.84 19.08 -6.80
C ALA A 35 -16.59 18.17 -6.78
N LEU A 36 -16.68 17.00 -7.41
CA LEU A 36 -15.60 16.05 -7.57
C LEU A 36 -15.24 15.89 -9.05
N ILE A 37 -14.04 16.29 -9.42
CA ILE A 37 -13.53 16.26 -10.80
C ILE A 37 -12.56 15.07 -10.94
N GLU A 38 -12.83 14.18 -11.89
CA GLU A 38 -11.96 13.02 -12.16
C GLU A 38 -11.82 12.79 -13.67
N LYS A 39 -10.60 12.58 -14.14
CA LYS A 39 -10.30 12.43 -15.57
C LYS A 39 -10.52 11.02 -16.14
N ASP A 40 -10.54 10.01 -15.27
CA ASP A 40 -10.70 8.61 -15.68
C ASP A 40 -11.89 8.00 -14.90
N LYS A 41 -11.61 7.30 -13.82
CA LYS A 41 -12.62 6.60 -13.00
C LYS A 41 -12.44 6.93 -11.54
N VAL A 42 -13.53 7.29 -10.88
CA VAL A 42 -13.53 7.46 -9.43
C VAL A 42 -13.12 6.16 -8.72
N GLY A 43 -12.33 6.27 -7.65
CA GLY A 43 -11.64 5.16 -6.99
C GLY A 43 -10.13 5.18 -7.22
N GLY A 44 -9.69 5.80 -8.32
CA GLY A 44 -8.28 6.08 -8.63
C GLY A 44 -7.40 4.82 -8.71
N THR A 45 -6.12 5.01 -8.43
CA THR A 45 -5.11 3.94 -8.54
C THR A 45 -5.47 2.71 -7.71
N CYS A 46 -5.83 2.87 -6.44
CA CYS A 46 -6.07 1.73 -5.55
C CYS A 46 -7.15 0.79 -6.07
N LEU A 47 -8.29 1.33 -6.51
CA LEU A 47 -9.42 0.53 -6.99
C LEU A 47 -9.15 -0.09 -8.37
N HIS A 48 -8.52 0.64 -9.29
CA HIS A 48 -8.46 0.24 -10.69
C HIS A 48 -7.12 -0.33 -11.15
N ARG A 49 -5.98 0.11 -10.54
CA ARG A 49 -4.61 -0.16 -11.01
C ARG A 49 -3.62 -0.42 -9.87
N GLY A 50 -4.10 -0.77 -8.68
CA GLY A 50 -3.25 -0.95 -7.49
C GLY A 50 -3.77 -2.02 -6.56
N CYS A 51 -4.25 -1.61 -5.38
CA CYS A 51 -4.56 -2.50 -4.27
C CYS A 51 -5.52 -3.63 -4.64
N ILE A 52 -6.71 -3.29 -5.15
CA ILE A 52 -7.78 -4.27 -5.38
C ILE A 52 -7.39 -5.30 -6.44
N PRO A 53 -6.98 -4.91 -7.66
CA PRO A 53 -6.61 -5.89 -8.68
C PRO A 53 -5.37 -6.71 -8.29
N THR A 54 -4.38 -6.12 -7.60
CA THR A 54 -3.19 -6.86 -7.15
C THR A 54 -3.56 -7.93 -6.11
N LYS A 55 -4.41 -7.58 -5.13
CA LYS A 55 -4.84 -8.55 -4.10
C LYS A 55 -5.72 -9.65 -4.68
N ALA A 56 -6.50 -9.37 -5.72
CA ALA A 56 -7.22 -10.40 -6.47
C ALA A 56 -6.25 -11.38 -7.17
N LEU A 57 -5.15 -10.89 -7.77
CA LEU A 57 -4.11 -11.76 -8.35
C LEU A 57 -3.39 -12.58 -7.28
N LEU A 58 -3.05 -11.98 -6.15
CA LEU A 58 -2.40 -12.67 -5.03
C LEU A 58 -3.31 -13.79 -4.48
N HIS A 59 -4.60 -13.52 -4.34
CA HIS A 59 -5.56 -14.54 -3.89
C HIS A 59 -5.71 -15.70 -4.90
N ALA A 60 -5.73 -15.41 -6.21
CA ALA A 60 -5.70 -16.45 -7.23
C ALA A 60 -4.40 -17.29 -7.14
N GLY A 61 -3.27 -16.64 -6.81
CA GLY A 61 -2.00 -17.31 -6.55
C GLY A 61 -2.04 -18.20 -5.30
N GLU A 62 -2.66 -17.73 -4.22
CA GLU A 62 -2.88 -18.52 -3.00
C GLU A 62 -3.66 -19.81 -3.30
N ILE A 63 -4.75 -19.71 -4.06
CA ILE A 63 -5.54 -20.89 -4.47
C ILE A 63 -4.70 -21.85 -5.30
N ALA A 64 -3.87 -21.36 -6.20
CA ALA A 64 -2.97 -22.19 -7.01
C ALA A 64 -1.94 -22.92 -6.15
N ASP A 65 -1.34 -22.25 -5.17
CA ASP A 65 -0.39 -22.86 -4.25
C ASP A 65 -1.08 -23.89 -3.36
N GLN A 66 -2.27 -23.60 -2.80
CA GLN A 66 -3.07 -24.56 -2.04
C GLN A 66 -3.42 -25.82 -2.85
N ALA A 67 -3.77 -25.67 -4.12
CA ALA A 67 -4.05 -26.80 -4.99
C ALA A 67 -2.79 -27.69 -5.23
N ARG A 68 -1.61 -27.09 -5.42
CA ARG A 68 -0.34 -27.84 -5.58
C ARG A 68 0.09 -28.55 -4.31
N GLU A 69 -0.14 -27.92 -3.18
CA GLU A 69 0.36 -28.37 -1.88
C GLU A 69 -0.68 -29.16 -1.06
N SER A 70 -1.88 -29.40 -1.62
CA SER A 70 -3.01 -30.04 -0.93
C SER A 70 -2.72 -31.44 -0.39
N GLU A 71 -1.79 -32.19 -1.03
CA GLU A 71 -1.43 -33.55 -0.63
C GLU A 71 -0.84 -33.61 0.79
N GLN A 72 -0.14 -32.57 1.23
CA GLN A 72 0.37 -32.47 2.61
C GLN A 72 -0.74 -32.49 3.67
N PHE A 73 -1.98 -32.14 3.29
CA PHE A 73 -3.19 -32.20 4.14
C PHE A 73 -4.02 -33.47 3.86
N GLY A 74 -3.53 -34.40 3.07
CA GLY A 74 -4.25 -35.63 2.69
C GLY A 74 -5.32 -35.42 1.60
N VAL A 75 -5.40 -34.23 1.00
CA VAL A 75 -6.35 -33.90 -0.09
C VAL A 75 -5.66 -34.08 -1.44
N LYS A 76 -6.16 -34.98 -2.26
CA LYS A 76 -5.63 -35.21 -3.60
C LYS A 76 -6.33 -34.30 -4.62
N THR A 77 -5.55 -33.46 -5.29
CA THR A 77 -6.03 -32.59 -6.38
C THR A 77 -5.09 -32.70 -7.58
N THR A 78 -5.58 -32.34 -8.77
CA THR A 78 -4.76 -32.15 -9.96
C THR A 78 -4.71 -30.66 -10.28
N PHE A 79 -3.52 -30.08 -10.29
CA PHE A 79 -3.32 -28.72 -10.74
C PHE A 79 -2.98 -28.72 -12.23
N GLU A 80 -3.87 -28.23 -13.07
CA GLU A 80 -3.72 -28.23 -14.54
C GLU A 80 -3.05 -26.94 -15.06
N GLY A 81 -3.00 -25.87 -14.26
CA GLY A 81 -2.37 -24.60 -14.66
C GLY A 81 -3.19 -23.38 -14.28
N ILE A 82 -2.82 -22.25 -14.85
CA ILE A 82 -3.48 -20.94 -14.66
C ILE A 82 -4.19 -20.56 -15.96
N ASP A 83 -5.50 -20.43 -15.90
CA ASP A 83 -6.32 -19.80 -16.96
C ASP A 83 -6.28 -18.28 -16.78
N VAL A 84 -5.33 -17.62 -17.43
CA VAL A 84 -5.10 -16.17 -17.28
C VAL A 84 -6.34 -15.35 -17.67
N PRO A 85 -7.06 -15.61 -18.77
CA PRO A 85 -8.33 -14.97 -19.07
C PRO A 85 -9.37 -15.09 -17.94
N ALA A 86 -9.49 -16.27 -17.32
CA ALA A 86 -10.42 -16.48 -16.21
C ALA A 86 -9.98 -15.72 -14.94
N VAL A 87 -8.68 -15.67 -14.64
CA VAL A 87 -8.13 -14.86 -13.55
C VAL A 87 -8.42 -13.37 -13.76
N HIS A 88 -8.23 -12.86 -14.98
CA HIS A 88 -8.58 -11.48 -15.30
C HIS A 88 -10.07 -11.22 -15.17
N LYS A 89 -10.93 -12.11 -15.67
CA LYS A 89 -12.38 -11.99 -15.53
C LYS A 89 -12.81 -11.91 -14.05
N TYR A 90 -12.19 -12.74 -13.19
CA TYR A 90 -12.42 -12.68 -11.74
C TYR A 90 -11.99 -11.32 -11.16
N LYS A 91 -10.73 -10.92 -11.39
CA LYS A 91 -10.16 -9.65 -10.93
C LYS A 91 -11.01 -8.45 -11.39
N ASP A 92 -11.36 -8.41 -12.66
CA ASP A 92 -12.14 -7.31 -13.26
C ASP A 92 -13.58 -7.28 -12.71
N GLY A 93 -14.15 -8.44 -12.42
CA GLY A 93 -15.44 -8.56 -11.74
C GLY A 93 -15.45 -7.96 -10.35
N VAL A 94 -14.39 -8.19 -9.56
CA VAL A 94 -14.22 -7.58 -8.24
C VAL A 94 -14.12 -6.05 -8.35
N VAL A 95 -13.25 -5.56 -9.24
CA VAL A 95 -13.08 -4.11 -9.49
C VAL A 95 -14.39 -3.47 -9.93
N ALA A 96 -15.09 -4.07 -10.89
CA ALA A 96 -16.36 -3.54 -11.41
C ALA A 96 -17.45 -3.47 -10.34
N GLY A 97 -17.54 -4.49 -9.47
CA GLY A 97 -18.48 -4.51 -8.36
C GLY A 97 -18.26 -3.35 -7.38
N LEU A 98 -17.01 -3.16 -6.96
CA LEU A 98 -16.63 -2.07 -6.05
C LEU A 98 -16.79 -0.68 -6.69
N TYR A 99 -16.43 -0.54 -7.97
CA TYR A 99 -16.61 0.69 -8.72
C TYR A 99 -18.08 1.10 -8.81
N LYS A 100 -18.96 0.16 -9.16
CA LYS A 100 -20.43 0.40 -9.20
C LYS A 100 -20.97 0.83 -7.84
N GLY A 101 -20.48 0.20 -6.75
CA GLY A 101 -20.85 0.58 -5.38
C GLY A 101 -20.44 2.02 -5.05
N LEU A 102 -19.20 2.41 -5.40
CA LEU A 102 -18.69 3.77 -5.17
C LEU A 102 -19.46 4.82 -5.98
N GLN A 103 -19.75 4.54 -7.25
CA GLN A 103 -20.61 5.43 -8.07
C GLN A 103 -22.00 5.63 -7.44
N GLY A 104 -22.60 4.55 -6.93
CA GLY A 104 -23.86 4.62 -6.20
C GLY A 104 -23.81 5.47 -4.95
N LEU A 105 -22.70 5.39 -4.18
CA LEU A 105 -22.49 6.23 -3.00
C LEU A 105 -22.36 7.72 -3.35
N ILE A 106 -21.58 8.06 -4.37
CA ILE A 106 -21.41 9.43 -4.85
C ILE A 106 -22.75 10.01 -5.27
N ALA A 107 -23.52 9.26 -6.06
CA ALA A 107 -24.84 9.69 -6.51
C ALA A 107 -25.83 9.86 -5.32
N SER A 108 -25.87 8.92 -4.39
CA SER A 108 -26.76 8.98 -3.21
C SER A 108 -26.47 10.15 -2.28
N ARG A 109 -25.20 10.58 -2.23
CA ARG A 109 -24.75 11.75 -1.44
C ARG A 109 -24.88 13.07 -2.18
N LYS A 110 -25.39 13.05 -3.42
CA LYS A 110 -25.59 14.25 -4.27
C LYS A 110 -24.30 15.03 -4.53
N VAL A 111 -23.14 14.36 -4.52
CA VAL A 111 -21.89 14.96 -4.94
C VAL A 111 -21.97 15.26 -6.43
N THR A 112 -21.65 16.48 -6.84
CA THR A 112 -21.57 16.87 -8.25
C THR A 112 -20.33 16.24 -8.87
N TYR A 113 -20.50 15.11 -9.57
CA TYR A 113 -19.42 14.41 -10.24
C TYR A 113 -19.20 14.95 -11.65
N ILE A 114 -17.97 15.36 -11.95
CA ILE A 114 -17.58 15.95 -13.24
C ILE A 114 -16.45 15.09 -13.81
N GLU A 115 -16.74 14.39 -14.91
CA GLU A 115 -15.75 13.62 -15.64
C GLU A 115 -14.98 14.55 -16.59
N GLY A 116 -13.66 14.60 -16.46
CA GLY A 116 -12.78 15.40 -17.30
C GLY A 116 -11.43 15.71 -16.65
N GLU A 117 -10.47 16.10 -17.48
CA GLU A 117 -9.15 16.52 -17.03
C GLU A 117 -9.21 17.96 -16.52
N GLY A 118 -9.09 18.12 -15.21
CA GLY A 118 -9.13 19.39 -14.54
C GLY A 118 -7.73 20.02 -14.37
N ARG A 119 -7.69 21.37 -14.38
CA ARG A 119 -6.50 22.17 -14.13
C ARG A 119 -6.81 23.27 -13.13
N LEU A 120 -6.00 23.43 -12.11
CA LEU A 120 -6.13 24.54 -11.15
C LEU A 120 -5.92 25.86 -11.89
N SER A 121 -6.95 26.71 -11.93
CA SER A 121 -6.94 27.97 -12.69
C SER A 121 -6.88 29.21 -11.81
N SER A 122 -7.27 29.08 -10.53
CA SER A 122 -7.06 30.09 -9.50
C SER A 122 -7.00 29.39 -8.12
N PRO A 123 -6.68 30.11 -7.03
CA PRO A 123 -6.74 29.54 -5.69
C PRO A 123 -8.12 29.00 -5.26
N THR A 124 -9.16 29.27 -6.02
CA THR A 124 -10.53 28.87 -5.73
C THR A 124 -11.27 28.26 -6.92
N SER A 125 -10.58 27.97 -8.03
CA SER A 125 -11.27 27.40 -9.21
C SER A 125 -10.43 26.36 -9.95
N VAL A 126 -11.14 25.42 -10.56
CA VAL A 126 -10.60 24.40 -11.46
C VAL A 126 -11.29 24.54 -12.81
N ASP A 127 -10.52 24.63 -13.89
CA ASP A 127 -11.03 24.60 -15.25
C ASP A 127 -11.06 23.14 -15.74
N VAL A 128 -12.21 22.69 -16.24
CA VAL A 128 -12.45 21.35 -16.79
C VAL A 128 -13.44 21.42 -17.94
N ASN A 129 -13.17 20.72 -19.05
CA ASN A 129 -14.05 20.68 -20.22
C ASN A 129 -14.46 22.06 -20.75
N GLY A 130 -13.58 23.06 -20.65
CA GLY A 130 -13.86 24.45 -21.05
C GLY A 130 -14.76 25.23 -20.09
N GLN A 131 -15.10 24.67 -18.93
CA GLN A 131 -15.91 25.31 -17.89
C GLN A 131 -15.04 25.58 -16.65
N ARG A 132 -15.34 26.69 -15.96
CA ARG A 132 -14.72 27.04 -14.69
C ARG A 132 -15.63 26.59 -13.54
N ILE A 133 -15.12 25.70 -12.70
CA ILE A 133 -15.78 25.21 -11.48
C ILE A 133 -15.24 26.01 -10.31
N GLN A 134 -16.08 26.85 -9.72
CA GLN A 134 -15.73 27.75 -8.65
C GLN A 134 -16.07 27.14 -7.27
N GLY A 135 -15.13 27.18 -6.34
CA GLY A 135 -15.34 26.77 -4.95
C GLY A 135 -14.89 27.81 -3.95
N ARG A 136 -15.30 27.66 -2.71
CA ARG A 136 -14.73 28.41 -1.55
C ARG A 136 -13.37 27.83 -1.19
N HIS A 137 -13.21 26.51 -1.36
CA HIS A 137 -11.98 25.79 -1.12
C HIS A 137 -11.72 24.77 -2.24
N VAL A 138 -10.42 24.52 -2.55
CA VAL A 138 -9.99 23.50 -3.51
C VAL A 138 -9.16 22.44 -2.78
N LEU A 139 -9.48 21.16 -3.03
CA LEU A 139 -8.70 20.03 -2.58
C LEU A 139 -7.97 19.38 -3.76
N LEU A 140 -6.64 19.32 -3.70
CA LEU A 140 -5.79 18.67 -4.67
C LEU A 140 -5.60 17.20 -4.25
N ALA A 141 -6.04 16.25 -5.09
CA ALA A 141 -5.99 14.81 -4.82
C ALA A 141 -5.63 14.00 -6.07
N THR A 142 -4.73 14.54 -6.88
CA THR A 142 -4.34 13.98 -8.19
C THR A 142 -3.49 12.71 -8.11
N GLY A 143 -3.01 12.34 -6.92
CA GLY A 143 -2.36 11.07 -6.64
C GLY A 143 -0.98 10.90 -7.29
N SER A 144 -0.68 9.69 -7.73
CA SER A 144 0.65 9.30 -8.21
C SER A 144 0.61 8.38 -9.43
N VAL A 145 1.75 8.26 -10.11
CA VAL A 145 1.99 7.34 -11.23
C VAL A 145 3.26 6.52 -10.98
N PRO A 146 3.42 5.33 -11.60
CA PRO A 146 4.66 4.56 -11.52
C PRO A 146 5.86 5.39 -11.99
N LYS A 147 6.97 5.32 -11.25
CA LYS A 147 8.26 5.90 -11.62
C LYS A 147 9.07 4.93 -12.49
N SER A 148 9.98 5.49 -13.28
CA SER A 148 11.06 4.75 -13.93
C SER A 148 12.42 5.31 -13.48
N LEU A 149 13.50 4.68 -13.91
CA LEU A 149 14.85 5.14 -13.69
C LEU A 149 15.34 5.93 -14.91
N PRO A 150 16.32 6.85 -14.73
CA PRO A 150 16.92 7.54 -15.86
C PRO A 150 17.46 6.56 -16.92
N GLY A 151 17.10 6.79 -18.17
CA GLY A 151 17.48 5.93 -19.29
C GLY A 151 16.71 4.63 -19.45
N LEU A 152 15.78 4.30 -18.54
CA LEU A 152 14.91 3.12 -18.62
C LEU A 152 13.51 3.52 -19.09
N GLN A 153 13.18 3.20 -20.33
CA GLN A 153 11.86 3.49 -20.90
C GLN A 153 10.92 2.30 -20.72
N ILE A 154 9.76 2.55 -20.14
CA ILE A 154 8.66 1.58 -20.05
C ILE A 154 7.95 1.56 -21.41
N ASP A 155 7.94 0.40 -22.08
CA ASP A 155 7.32 0.21 -23.40
C ASP A 155 5.92 -0.44 -23.32
N GLY A 156 5.55 -0.95 -22.14
CA GLY A 156 4.28 -1.65 -21.92
C GLY A 156 4.23 -3.08 -22.45
N ASN A 157 5.34 -3.61 -22.98
CA ASN A 157 5.40 -4.95 -23.57
C ASN A 157 6.44 -5.85 -22.87
N ARG A 158 7.72 -5.49 -22.93
CA ARG A 158 8.82 -6.23 -22.30
C ARG A 158 9.36 -5.52 -21.07
N ILE A 159 9.37 -4.20 -21.09
CA ILE A 159 9.69 -3.34 -19.94
C ILE A 159 8.38 -2.71 -19.49
N ILE A 160 7.85 -3.19 -18.39
CA ILE A 160 6.48 -2.91 -17.96
C ILE A 160 6.43 -2.24 -16.57
N SER A 161 5.39 -1.45 -16.34
CA SER A 161 5.03 -0.95 -15.00
C SER A 161 4.06 -1.90 -14.30
N SER A 162 3.71 -1.59 -13.05
CA SER A 162 2.66 -2.30 -12.31
C SER A 162 1.30 -2.25 -13.02
N ASP A 163 0.97 -1.14 -13.71
CA ASP A 163 -0.28 -1.01 -14.45
C ASP A 163 -0.38 -2.03 -15.60
N HIS A 164 0.73 -2.23 -16.33
CA HIS A 164 0.83 -3.23 -17.39
C HIS A 164 0.85 -4.67 -16.84
N ALA A 165 1.52 -4.89 -15.70
CA ALA A 165 1.60 -6.20 -15.07
C ALA A 165 0.22 -6.73 -14.63
N LEU A 166 -0.71 -5.84 -14.26
CA LEU A 166 -2.08 -6.18 -13.88
C LEU A 166 -2.96 -6.67 -15.04
N VAL A 167 -2.55 -6.40 -16.28
CA VAL A 167 -3.31 -6.74 -17.49
C VAL A 167 -2.50 -7.61 -18.46
N LEU A 168 -1.36 -8.15 -18.00
CA LEU A 168 -0.53 -9.03 -18.83
C LEU A 168 -1.32 -10.29 -19.18
N ASP A 169 -1.47 -10.58 -20.46
CA ASP A 169 -2.35 -11.62 -21.02
C ASP A 169 -1.85 -13.06 -20.83
N ARG A 170 -0.68 -13.21 -20.22
CA ARG A 170 0.00 -14.49 -19.95
C ARG A 170 0.74 -14.49 -18.62
N VAL A 171 1.05 -15.65 -18.11
CA VAL A 171 2.08 -15.81 -17.08
C VAL A 171 3.45 -15.79 -17.79
N PRO A 172 4.36 -14.84 -17.49
CA PRO A 172 5.67 -14.84 -18.09
C PRO A 172 6.46 -16.08 -17.65
N LYS A 173 7.25 -16.69 -18.56
CA LYS A 173 8.14 -17.81 -18.20
C LYS A 173 9.17 -17.38 -17.16
N SER A 174 9.70 -16.16 -17.34
CA SER A 174 10.64 -15.56 -16.40
C SER A 174 10.41 -14.05 -16.30
N ALA A 175 10.65 -13.49 -15.12
CA ALA A 175 10.51 -12.08 -14.85
C ALA A 175 11.66 -11.55 -13.99
N ILE A 176 12.20 -10.40 -14.38
CA ILE A 176 13.01 -9.57 -13.49
C ILE A 176 12.10 -8.49 -12.92
N ILE A 177 12.18 -8.27 -11.62
CA ILE A 177 11.47 -7.20 -10.92
C ILE A 177 12.52 -6.23 -10.38
N LEU A 178 12.51 -5.01 -10.88
CA LEU A 178 13.40 -3.95 -10.43
C LEU A 178 12.69 -3.14 -9.34
N GLY A 179 13.17 -3.31 -8.11
CA GLY A 179 12.60 -2.78 -6.86
C GLY A 179 12.04 -3.87 -5.97
N GLY A 180 12.61 -4.02 -4.78
CA GLY A 180 12.21 -4.97 -3.73
C GLY A 180 11.25 -4.38 -2.69
N GLY A 181 10.60 -3.25 -2.99
CA GLY A 181 9.53 -2.66 -2.16
C GLY A 181 8.21 -3.43 -2.29
N VAL A 182 7.15 -2.91 -1.65
CA VAL A 182 5.82 -3.56 -1.54
C VAL A 182 5.30 -4.07 -2.89
N ILE A 183 5.28 -3.22 -3.92
CA ILE A 183 4.79 -3.58 -5.25
C ILE A 183 5.61 -4.73 -5.85
N GLY A 184 6.94 -4.63 -5.77
CA GLY A 184 7.84 -5.62 -6.35
C GLY A 184 7.69 -6.99 -5.70
N VAL A 185 7.66 -7.08 -4.38
CA VAL A 185 7.53 -8.36 -3.67
C VAL A 185 6.13 -8.98 -3.81
N GLU A 186 5.08 -8.17 -3.94
CA GLU A 186 3.72 -8.66 -4.21
C GLU A 186 3.62 -9.28 -5.60
N PHE A 187 4.14 -8.64 -6.65
CA PHE A 187 4.20 -9.24 -7.99
C PHE A 187 5.12 -10.45 -8.04
N ALA A 188 6.26 -10.41 -7.33
CA ALA A 188 7.14 -11.57 -7.21
C ALA A 188 6.41 -12.78 -6.61
N SER A 189 5.61 -12.55 -5.57
CA SER A 189 4.81 -13.58 -4.92
C SER A 189 3.71 -14.12 -5.85
N ALA A 190 2.92 -13.26 -6.50
CA ALA A 190 1.84 -13.64 -7.39
C ALA A 190 2.35 -14.42 -8.62
N TRP A 191 3.37 -13.90 -9.32
CA TRP A 191 3.92 -14.57 -10.50
C TRP A 191 4.62 -15.89 -10.17
N LYS A 192 5.29 -15.95 -9.00
CA LYS A 192 5.84 -17.24 -8.53
C LYS A 192 4.75 -18.27 -8.29
N SER A 193 3.66 -17.89 -7.66
CA SER A 193 2.50 -18.76 -7.47
C SER A 193 1.86 -19.17 -8.79
N PHE A 194 1.91 -18.33 -9.81
CA PHE A 194 1.44 -18.69 -11.17
C PHE A 194 2.42 -19.58 -11.93
N GLY A 195 3.67 -19.72 -11.48
CA GLY A 195 4.67 -20.64 -12.07
C GLY A 195 5.83 -19.95 -12.78
N ALA A 196 5.94 -18.63 -12.72
CA ALA A 196 7.07 -17.90 -13.30
C ALA A 196 8.40 -18.15 -12.56
N ASP A 197 9.53 -18.07 -13.26
CA ASP A 197 10.85 -17.93 -12.64
C ASP A 197 11.10 -16.44 -12.36
N VAL A 198 11.22 -16.08 -11.07
CA VAL A 198 11.25 -14.68 -10.66
C VAL A 198 12.58 -14.32 -10.01
N THR A 199 13.15 -13.18 -10.44
CA THR A 199 14.33 -12.57 -9.83
C THR A 199 14.03 -11.11 -9.46
N VAL A 200 14.16 -10.74 -8.18
CA VAL A 200 14.03 -9.37 -7.69
C VAL A 200 15.40 -8.72 -7.61
N ILE A 201 15.53 -7.50 -8.10
CA ILE A 201 16.73 -6.68 -8.00
C ILE A 201 16.40 -5.46 -7.15
N GLU A 202 17.13 -5.30 -6.03
CA GLU A 202 16.95 -4.18 -5.09
C GLU A 202 18.29 -3.50 -4.84
N GLY A 203 18.30 -2.16 -4.98
CA GLY A 203 19.50 -1.34 -4.74
C GLY A 203 19.90 -1.23 -3.27
N LEU A 204 18.95 -1.42 -2.36
CA LEU A 204 19.17 -1.43 -0.92
C LEU A 204 19.48 -2.85 -0.42
N ASN A 205 19.90 -2.94 0.85
CA ASN A 205 20.44 -4.18 1.42
C ASN A 205 19.37 -5.24 1.77
N HIS A 206 18.08 -4.88 1.73
CA HIS A 206 16.98 -5.75 2.13
C HIS A 206 15.76 -5.59 1.22
N LEU A 207 14.97 -6.65 1.09
CA LEU A 207 13.59 -6.56 0.58
C LEU A 207 12.74 -5.78 1.61
N VAL A 208 11.70 -5.09 1.13
CA VAL A 208 10.83 -4.21 1.94
C VAL A 208 11.63 -3.33 2.90
N PRO A 209 12.55 -2.49 2.40
CA PRO A 209 13.59 -1.84 3.20
C PRO A 209 13.07 -0.80 4.20
N VAL A 210 11.79 -0.44 4.12
CA VAL A 210 11.13 0.46 5.08
C VAL A 210 10.58 -0.27 6.31
N GLU A 211 10.53 -1.60 6.28
CA GLU A 211 10.09 -2.43 7.40
C GLU A 211 11.23 -2.69 8.40
N ASP A 212 10.89 -3.26 9.56
CA ASP A 212 11.92 -3.70 10.50
C ASP A 212 12.85 -4.74 9.84
N GLU A 213 14.16 -4.64 10.05
CA GLU A 213 15.16 -5.49 9.42
C GLU A 213 14.90 -6.99 9.64
N ASN A 214 14.34 -7.34 10.80
CA ASN A 214 13.97 -8.72 11.09
C ASN A 214 12.85 -9.22 10.17
N SER A 215 11.85 -8.38 9.89
CA SER A 215 10.78 -8.70 8.94
C SER A 215 11.33 -8.92 7.54
N SER A 216 12.26 -8.07 7.09
CA SER A 216 12.94 -8.23 5.80
C SER A 216 13.69 -9.56 5.72
N LYS A 217 14.48 -9.92 6.74
CA LYS A 217 15.22 -11.19 6.80
C LYS A 217 14.30 -12.42 6.76
N LEU A 218 13.16 -12.36 7.45
CA LEU A 218 12.17 -13.45 7.44
C LEU A 218 11.52 -13.60 6.05
N LEU A 219 11.14 -12.49 5.42
CA LEU A 219 10.61 -12.50 4.05
C LEU A 219 11.62 -13.05 3.06
N GLU A 220 12.88 -12.60 3.11
CA GLU A 220 13.97 -13.09 2.26
C GLU A 220 14.18 -14.59 2.41
N ARG A 221 14.16 -15.11 3.65
CA ARG A 221 14.26 -16.54 3.91
C ARG A 221 13.08 -17.32 3.29
N ALA A 222 11.87 -16.80 3.43
CA ALA A 222 10.68 -17.41 2.85
C ALA A 222 10.71 -17.38 1.32
N PHE A 223 11.13 -16.29 0.71
CA PHE A 223 11.26 -16.16 -0.74
C PHE A 223 12.30 -17.13 -1.31
N ARG A 224 13.47 -17.27 -0.66
CA ARG A 224 14.45 -18.31 -1.05
C ARG A 224 13.84 -19.71 -1.02
N LYS A 225 13.08 -20.04 0.04
CA LYS A 225 12.42 -21.35 0.16
C LYS A 225 11.39 -21.57 -0.96
N ARG A 226 10.68 -20.53 -1.40
CA ARG A 226 9.75 -20.56 -2.52
C ARG A 226 10.44 -20.55 -3.90
N GLY A 227 11.77 -20.43 -3.95
CA GLY A 227 12.55 -20.35 -5.18
C GLY A 227 12.44 -19.00 -5.90
N ILE A 228 12.09 -17.92 -5.19
CA ILE A 228 12.22 -16.55 -5.68
C ILE A 228 13.65 -16.11 -5.46
N LYS A 229 14.34 -15.75 -6.55
CA LYS A 229 15.71 -15.26 -6.52
C LYS A 229 15.72 -13.76 -6.26
N PHE A 230 16.78 -13.23 -5.65
CA PHE A 230 16.96 -11.79 -5.52
C PHE A 230 18.43 -11.41 -5.42
N ASN A 231 18.76 -10.21 -5.90
CA ASN A 231 20.05 -9.57 -5.75
C ASN A 231 19.84 -8.22 -5.03
N LEU A 232 20.52 -8.06 -3.89
CA LEU A 232 20.37 -6.90 -3.00
C LEU A 232 21.66 -6.08 -2.99
N GLY A 233 21.56 -4.79 -2.64
CA GLY A 233 22.69 -3.90 -2.42
C GLY A 233 23.42 -3.49 -3.70
N THR A 234 22.80 -3.68 -4.88
CA THR A 234 23.43 -3.29 -6.15
C THR A 234 22.41 -2.57 -7.05
N PHE A 235 22.76 -1.37 -7.48
CA PHE A 235 21.91 -0.54 -8.29
C PHE A 235 21.86 -1.01 -9.74
N PHE A 236 20.73 -0.74 -10.38
CA PHE A 236 20.53 -0.87 -11.82
C PHE A 236 21.47 0.03 -12.60
N SER A 237 22.02 -0.45 -13.72
CA SER A 237 22.85 0.33 -14.66
C SER A 237 22.15 0.54 -15.98
N LYS A 238 21.75 -0.54 -16.66
CA LYS A 238 21.05 -0.48 -17.97
C LYS A 238 20.17 -1.70 -18.19
N ALA A 239 19.25 -1.55 -19.16
CA ALA A 239 18.50 -2.65 -19.73
C ALA A 239 18.59 -2.62 -21.26
N GLU A 240 18.67 -3.79 -21.88
CA GLU A 240 18.79 -3.98 -23.33
C GLU A 240 17.82 -5.07 -23.76
N TYR A 241 17.21 -4.92 -24.93
CA TYR A 241 16.38 -5.97 -25.51
C TYR A 241 17.26 -7.13 -26.01
N THR A 242 16.82 -8.36 -25.79
CA THR A 242 17.37 -9.57 -26.39
C THR A 242 16.38 -10.15 -27.40
N ALA A 243 16.72 -11.24 -28.06
CA ALA A 243 15.81 -11.89 -29.00
C ALA A 243 14.48 -12.27 -28.32
N ASP A 244 14.55 -12.82 -27.08
CA ASP A 244 13.41 -13.39 -26.40
C ASP A 244 12.96 -12.63 -25.13
N GLY A 245 13.62 -11.48 -24.81
CA GLY A 245 13.30 -10.78 -23.58
C GLY A 245 14.08 -9.50 -23.34
N VAL A 246 14.50 -9.30 -22.10
CA VAL A 246 15.26 -8.13 -21.61
C VAL A 246 16.44 -8.62 -20.77
N LYS A 247 17.61 -8.06 -21.05
CA LYS A 247 18.82 -8.22 -20.25
C LYS A 247 19.03 -6.98 -19.39
N VAL A 248 19.18 -7.17 -18.10
CA VAL A 248 19.47 -6.12 -17.10
C VAL A 248 20.92 -6.27 -16.65
N THR A 249 21.68 -5.17 -16.71
CA THR A 249 23.04 -5.07 -16.19
C THR A 249 23.04 -4.19 -14.94
N LEU A 250 23.72 -4.65 -13.89
CA LEU A 250 23.88 -3.92 -12.64
C LEU A 250 25.18 -3.12 -12.61
N ALA A 251 25.31 -2.22 -11.64
CA ALA A 251 26.49 -1.37 -11.47
C ALA A 251 27.80 -2.15 -11.20
N ASP A 252 27.69 -3.37 -10.64
CA ASP A 252 28.81 -4.28 -10.41
C ASP A 252 29.14 -5.17 -11.62
N GLY A 253 28.44 -4.99 -12.74
CA GLY A 253 28.63 -5.74 -13.98
C GLY A 253 27.87 -7.07 -14.06
N LYS A 254 27.15 -7.48 -13.03
CA LYS A 254 26.29 -8.66 -13.10
C LYS A 254 25.16 -8.46 -14.10
N GLU A 255 24.84 -9.52 -14.81
CA GLU A 255 23.78 -9.53 -15.82
C GLU A 255 22.69 -10.55 -15.45
N PHE A 256 21.45 -10.17 -15.74
CA PHE A 256 20.26 -11.01 -15.58
C PHE A 256 19.41 -10.91 -16.85
N GLU A 257 18.81 -12.01 -17.26
CA GLU A 257 17.95 -12.05 -18.45
C GLU A 257 16.60 -12.68 -18.09
N ALA A 258 15.51 -12.11 -18.63
CA ALA A 258 14.16 -12.63 -18.46
C ALA A 258 13.26 -12.20 -19.62
N GLU A 259 12.10 -12.85 -19.76
CA GLU A 259 11.08 -12.51 -20.75
C GLU A 259 10.54 -11.08 -20.55
N VAL A 260 10.31 -10.69 -19.28
CA VAL A 260 9.81 -9.35 -18.94
C VAL A 260 10.61 -8.72 -17.81
N LEU A 261 10.70 -7.39 -17.83
CA LEU A 261 11.23 -6.55 -16.77
C LEU A 261 10.08 -5.71 -16.19
N LEU A 262 9.70 -5.96 -14.94
CA LEU A 262 8.78 -5.11 -14.17
C LEU A 262 9.57 -4.00 -13.48
N VAL A 263 9.24 -2.75 -13.76
CA VAL A 263 9.81 -1.57 -13.10
C VAL A 263 8.91 -1.20 -11.91
N ALA A 264 9.36 -1.47 -10.69
CA ALA A 264 8.64 -1.28 -9.43
C ALA A 264 9.44 -0.42 -8.43
N VAL A 265 10.12 0.63 -8.94
CA VAL A 265 11.03 1.51 -8.17
C VAL A 265 10.32 2.65 -7.44
N GLY A 266 9.03 2.53 -7.22
CA GLY A 266 8.19 3.49 -6.50
C GLY A 266 7.26 4.30 -7.40
N ARG A 267 6.56 5.24 -6.77
CA ARG A 267 5.57 6.10 -7.43
C ARG A 267 5.94 7.56 -7.26
N GLY A 268 5.53 8.40 -8.20
CA GLY A 268 5.75 9.84 -8.19
C GLY A 268 4.45 10.62 -8.24
N PRO A 269 4.40 11.81 -7.62
CA PRO A 269 3.19 12.63 -7.57
C PRO A 269 2.80 13.15 -8.96
N VAL A 270 1.50 13.29 -9.20
CA VAL A 270 0.95 13.94 -10.40
C VAL A 270 0.67 15.40 -10.08
N SER A 271 1.61 16.29 -10.38
CA SER A 271 1.53 17.71 -10.05
C SER A 271 1.92 18.63 -11.20
N GLN A 272 2.61 18.11 -12.23
CA GLN A 272 3.18 18.92 -13.31
C GLN A 272 2.14 19.29 -14.36
N GLY A 273 2.17 20.55 -14.83
CA GLY A 273 1.35 21.02 -15.95
C GLY A 273 -0.13 21.22 -15.64
N ILE A 274 -0.55 21.07 -14.39
CA ILE A 274 -1.96 21.15 -13.95
C ILE A 274 -2.27 22.40 -13.10
N GLY A 275 -1.41 23.41 -13.15
CA GLY A 275 -1.68 24.74 -12.62
C GLY A 275 -1.21 24.99 -11.18
N TYR A 276 -0.55 24.06 -10.53
CA TYR A 276 -0.18 24.20 -9.11
C TYR A 276 0.89 25.27 -8.90
N GLU A 277 1.97 25.24 -9.70
CA GLU A 277 3.06 26.20 -9.65
C GLU A 277 2.58 27.60 -9.98
N GLU A 278 1.74 27.75 -11.00
CA GLU A 278 1.21 29.03 -11.45
C GLU A 278 0.29 29.69 -10.41
N GLN A 279 -0.30 28.87 -9.52
CA GLN A 279 -1.12 29.37 -8.41
C GLN A 279 -0.31 29.51 -7.11
N GLY A 280 1.01 29.37 -7.17
CA GLY A 280 1.92 29.56 -6.04
C GLY A 280 1.87 28.47 -4.97
N VAL A 281 1.39 27.27 -5.32
CA VAL A 281 1.41 26.10 -4.40
C VAL A 281 2.85 25.64 -4.20
N ALA A 282 3.31 25.60 -2.95
CA ALA A 282 4.66 25.16 -2.62
C ALA A 282 4.83 23.66 -2.83
N MET A 283 5.91 23.30 -3.51
CA MET A 283 6.23 21.88 -3.82
C MET A 283 7.71 21.58 -3.57
N ASP A 284 8.01 20.33 -3.23
CA ASP A 284 9.36 19.75 -3.22
C ASP A 284 9.38 18.46 -4.02
N ARG A 285 10.25 18.38 -5.03
CA ARG A 285 10.40 17.21 -5.93
C ARG A 285 9.06 16.72 -6.51
N GLY A 286 8.14 17.67 -6.79
CA GLY A 286 6.80 17.41 -7.31
C GLY A 286 5.74 17.10 -6.26
N TYR A 287 6.09 16.84 -4.99
CA TYR A 287 5.12 16.70 -3.91
C TYR A 287 4.62 18.06 -3.43
N VAL A 288 3.32 18.21 -3.26
CA VAL A 288 2.72 19.40 -2.65
C VAL A 288 3.00 19.39 -1.15
N LEU A 289 3.58 20.48 -0.65
CA LEU A 289 3.88 20.64 0.76
C LEU A 289 2.62 21.04 1.54
N VAL A 290 2.37 20.34 2.63
CA VAL A 290 1.22 20.58 3.53
C VAL A 290 1.68 20.59 4.98
N ASP A 291 0.88 21.23 5.83
CA ASP A 291 1.00 21.11 7.28
C ASP A 291 0.29 19.85 7.81
N GLU A 292 0.30 19.64 9.12
CA GLU A 292 -0.34 18.53 9.81
C GLU A 292 -1.87 18.44 9.64
N TYR A 293 -2.49 19.53 9.16
CA TYR A 293 -3.92 19.63 8.84
C TYR A 293 -4.21 19.59 7.34
N MET A 294 -3.25 19.16 6.52
CA MET A 294 -3.33 19.06 5.06
C MET A 294 -3.54 20.42 4.37
N ARG A 295 -3.15 21.54 5.00
CA ARG A 295 -3.21 22.88 4.39
C ARG A 295 -1.92 23.14 3.62
N THR A 296 -2.06 23.69 2.41
CA THR A 296 -0.92 24.24 1.68
C THR A 296 -0.57 25.65 2.16
N ASN A 297 0.49 26.23 1.58
CA ASN A 297 0.80 27.64 1.79
C ASN A 297 -0.25 28.61 1.21
N VAL A 298 -1.17 28.12 0.36
CA VAL A 298 -2.29 28.91 -0.18
C VAL A 298 -3.54 28.65 0.66
N PRO A 299 -4.10 29.66 1.37
CA PRO A 299 -5.12 29.43 2.41
C PRO A 299 -6.38 28.70 1.98
N THR A 300 -6.76 28.81 0.70
CA THR A 300 -7.95 28.17 0.12
C THR A 300 -7.65 26.82 -0.53
N ILE A 301 -6.42 26.33 -0.44
CA ILE A 301 -6.01 25.07 -1.07
C ILE A 301 -5.50 24.09 0.00
N SER A 302 -6.02 22.88 -0.06
CA SER A 302 -5.48 21.69 0.65
C SER A 302 -5.01 20.64 -0.35
N ALA A 303 -4.16 19.69 0.11
CA ALA A 303 -3.76 18.55 -0.70
C ALA A 303 -3.68 17.27 0.14
N VAL A 304 -3.98 16.12 -0.47
CA VAL A 304 -4.04 14.81 0.20
C VAL A 304 -3.59 13.65 -0.70
N GLY A 305 -3.31 12.53 -0.07
CA GLY A 305 -2.97 11.26 -0.72
C GLY A 305 -1.56 11.27 -1.32
N ASP A 306 -1.32 10.43 -2.32
CA ASP A 306 0.01 10.25 -2.92
C ASP A 306 0.64 11.51 -3.52
N LEU A 307 -0.13 12.59 -3.60
CA LEU A 307 0.34 13.91 -4.05
C LEU A 307 1.20 14.62 -2.99
N VAL A 308 1.02 14.29 -1.71
CA VAL A 308 1.76 14.89 -0.59
C VAL A 308 2.84 13.94 -0.07
N PRO A 309 3.89 14.44 0.64
CA PRO A 309 5.02 13.61 1.09
C PRO A 309 4.70 12.81 2.37
N THR A 310 3.54 12.15 2.39
CA THR A 310 3.10 11.24 3.45
C THR A 310 3.19 9.78 3.00
N LEU A 311 2.63 8.84 3.75
CA LEU A 311 2.60 7.43 3.37
C LEU A 311 1.67 7.22 2.16
N GLN A 312 2.21 6.66 1.07
CA GLN A 312 1.46 6.36 -0.16
C GLN A 312 0.57 5.11 0.03
N LEU A 313 -0.42 5.22 0.91
CA LEU A 313 -1.37 4.16 1.27
C LEU A 313 -2.81 4.64 1.10
N ALA A 314 -3.67 3.79 0.56
CA ALA A 314 -5.06 4.16 0.29
C ALA A 314 -5.82 4.63 1.54
N HIS A 315 -5.64 3.92 2.66
CA HIS A 315 -6.28 4.24 3.94
C HIS A 315 -5.73 5.53 4.57
N VAL A 316 -4.49 5.90 4.29
CA VAL A 316 -3.94 7.22 4.64
C VAL A 316 -4.67 8.30 3.84
N GLY A 317 -4.77 8.13 2.53
CA GLY A 317 -5.54 9.06 1.69
C GLY A 317 -7.00 9.20 2.16
N PHE A 318 -7.67 8.12 2.60
CA PHE A 318 -9.01 8.23 3.19
C PHE A 318 -9.03 9.09 4.43
N ALA A 319 -8.12 8.85 5.37
CA ALA A 319 -8.04 9.61 6.62
C ALA A 319 -7.72 11.10 6.37
N GLU A 320 -6.78 11.39 5.50
CA GLU A 320 -6.43 12.77 5.09
C GLU A 320 -7.62 13.48 4.44
N GLY A 321 -8.35 12.82 3.53
CA GLY A 321 -9.54 13.35 2.89
C GLY A 321 -10.66 13.65 3.88
N ILE A 322 -10.91 12.74 4.82
CA ILE A 322 -11.88 12.92 5.90
C ILE A 322 -11.46 14.11 6.78
N LEU A 323 -10.19 14.18 7.18
CA LEU A 323 -9.66 15.28 8.00
C LEU A 323 -9.90 16.65 7.35
N VAL A 324 -9.64 16.77 6.04
CA VAL A 324 -9.89 18.02 5.31
C VAL A 324 -11.37 18.36 5.29
N ALA A 325 -12.25 17.40 4.98
CA ALA A 325 -13.69 17.63 4.93
C ALA A 325 -14.25 18.05 6.29
N GLU A 326 -13.85 17.40 7.37
CA GLU A 326 -14.26 17.71 8.73
C GLU A 326 -13.76 19.09 9.19
N ARG A 327 -12.51 19.43 8.90
CA ARG A 327 -11.95 20.75 9.17
C ARG A 327 -12.71 21.86 8.45
N LEU A 328 -13.03 21.66 7.18
CA LEU A 328 -13.79 22.65 6.39
C LEU A 328 -15.25 22.80 6.86
N ALA A 329 -15.83 21.75 7.41
CA ALA A 329 -17.14 21.79 8.06
C ALA A 329 -17.09 22.40 9.49
N GLY A 330 -15.93 22.84 9.96
CA GLY A 330 -15.77 23.49 11.27
C GLY A 330 -15.69 22.52 12.46
N LEU A 331 -15.47 21.22 12.22
CA LEU A 331 -15.28 20.25 13.28
C LEU A 331 -13.85 20.34 13.85
N LYS A 332 -13.71 19.94 15.12
CA LYS A 332 -12.39 19.76 15.73
C LYS A 332 -11.74 18.50 15.15
N VAL A 333 -10.62 18.64 14.50
CA VAL A 333 -9.83 17.53 13.93
C VAL A 333 -8.52 17.34 14.69
N VAL A 334 -8.00 16.12 14.65
CA VAL A 334 -6.71 15.76 15.22
C VAL A 334 -5.77 15.37 14.07
N PRO A 335 -4.53 15.84 14.06
CA PRO A 335 -3.52 15.42 13.10
C PRO A 335 -3.33 13.89 13.08
N ILE A 336 -2.98 13.35 11.92
CA ILE A 336 -2.72 11.92 11.76
C ILE A 336 -1.34 11.60 12.33
N ASP A 337 -1.28 10.64 13.26
CA ASP A 337 -0.04 10.00 13.64
C ASP A 337 0.33 8.94 12.58
N TYR A 338 1.28 9.24 11.72
CA TYR A 338 1.69 8.35 10.63
C TYR A 338 2.46 7.12 11.11
N ASP A 339 3.08 7.14 12.28
CA ASP A 339 3.68 5.96 12.89
C ASP A 339 2.61 4.97 13.38
N GLY A 340 1.45 5.48 13.81
CA GLY A 340 0.29 4.69 14.21
C GLY A 340 -0.53 4.09 13.05
N VAL A 341 -0.12 4.33 11.80
CA VAL A 341 -0.80 3.78 10.62
C VAL A 341 -0.33 2.35 10.34
N PRO A 342 -1.26 1.36 10.18
CA PRO A 342 -0.89 0.00 9.82
C PRO A 342 -0.35 -0.07 8.38
N ARG A 343 0.72 -0.83 8.19
CA ARG A 343 1.32 -1.15 6.89
C ARG A 343 1.21 -2.63 6.64
N VAL A 344 0.79 -3.02 5.45
CA VAL A 344 0.66 -4.43 5.05
C VAL A 344 1.22 -4.64 3.66
N THR A 345 2.09 -5.63 3.52
CA THR A 345 2.58 -6.19 2.26
C THR A 345 1.96 -7.58 2.09
N TYR A 346 1.12 -7.75 1.09
CA TYR A 346 0.27 -8.95 0.90
C TYR A 346 0.95 -10.07 0.12
N CYS A 347 2.28 -10.08 0.06
CA CYS A 347 3.01 -11.22 -0.48
C CYS A 347 2.85 -12.47 0.43
N HIS A 348 3.33 -13.62 0.00
CA HIS A 348 3.31 -14.80 0.86
C HIS A 348 4.75 -15.17 1.29
N PRO A 349 5.06 -15.16 2.62
CA PRO A 349 4.20 -14.75 3.74
C PRO A 349 3.90 -13.24 3.73
N GLU A 350 2.80 -12.84 4.38
CA GLU A 350 2.48 -11.43 4.58
C GLU A 350 3.47 -10.77 5.54
N VAL A 351 3.71 -9.47 5.33
CA VAL A 351 4.46 -8.61 6.26
C VAL A 351 3.52 -7.50 6.70
N ALA A 352 3.31 -7.36 8.01
CA ALA A 352 2.46 -6.32 8.55
C ALA A 352 3.13 -5.62 9.74
N SER A 353 2.93 -4.32 9.87
CA SER A 353 3.54 -3.55 10.94
C SER A 353 2.71 -2.32 11.32
N VAL A 354 2.90 -1.90 12.56
CA VAL A 354 2.42 -0.62 13.11
C VAL A 354 3.49 -0.10 14.06
N GLY A 355 3.67 1.21 14.13
CA GLY A 355 4.67 1.85 14.98
C GLY A 355 6.05 1.91 14.32
N ILE A 356 7.06 2.13 15.15
CA ILE A 356 8.44 2.35 14.72
C ILE A 356 9.26 1.06 14.81
N THR A 357 10.29 0.94 13.97
CA THR A 357 11.22 -0.19 14.00
C THR A 357 12.07 -0.17 15.26
N GLU A 358 12.66 -1.31 15.63
CA GLU A 358 13.60 -1.40 16.76
C GLU A 358 14.77 -0.41 16.61
N ALA A 359 15.30 -0.28 15.39
CA ALA A 359 16.38 0.64 15.10
C ALA A 359 15.98 2.10 15.39
N LYS A 360 14.78 2.49 14.92
CA LYS A 360 14.23 3.83 15.14
C LYS A 360 13.89 4.10 16.61
N ALA A 361 13.35 3.10 17.30
CA ALA A 361 13.11 3.20 18.74
C ALA A 361 14.42 3.44 19.52
N LYS A 362 15.47 2.69 19.19
CA LYS A 362 16.81 2.88 19.81
C LYS A 362 17.41 4.25 19.51
N GLU A 363 17.19 4.78 18.32
CA GLU A 363 17.61 6.14 17.95
C GLU A 363 16.89 7.21 18.81
N ILE A 364 15.58 7.06 19.00
CA ILE A 364 14.74 8.05 19.71
C ILE A 364 14.94 7.97 21.23
N TYR A 365 14.89 6.76 21.79
CA TYR A 365 14.82 6.56 23.25
C TYR A 365 16.16 6.17 23.89
N GLY A 366 17.13 5.72 23.09
CA GLY A 366 18.39 5.13 23.57
C GLY A 366 18.32 3.59 23.60
N ALA A 367 19.42 2.93 23.23
CA ALA A 367 19.47 1.48 23.07
C ALA A 367 19.21 0.71 24.38
N ASP A 368 19.60 1.28 25.51
CA ASP A 368 19.43 0.74 26.88
C ASP A 368 17.98 0.81 27.39
N LYS A 369 17.15 1.62 26.75
CA LYS A 369 15.73 1.82 27.09
C LYS A 369 14.76 1.07 26.16
N VAL A 370 15.25 0.37 25.16
CA VAL A 370 14.42 -0.36 24.22
C VAL A 370 14.53 -1.86 24.47
N VAL A 371 13.39 -2.51 24.64
CA VAL A 371 13.25 -3.96 24.72
C VAL A 371 12.59 -4.45 23.44
N ALA A 372 13.18 -5.43 22.77
CA ALA A 372 12.57 -6.10 21.62
C ALA A 372 12.39 -7.59 21.94
N LEU A 373 11.17 -8.08 21.78
CA LEU A 373 10.83 -9.48 21.98
C LEU A 373 10.33 -10.09 20.68
N LYS A 374 10.73 -11.32 20.40
CA LYS A 374 10.32 -12.09 19.22
C LYS A 374 9.56 -13.33 19.65
N TYR A 375 8.34 -13.48 19.16
CA TYR A 375 7.54 -14.69 19.35
C TYR A 375 7.48 -15.47 18.03
N ASN A 376 8.02 -16.69 18.04
CA ASN A 376 8.04 -17.54 16.85
C ASN A 376 6.72 -18.30 16.70
N LEU A 377 6.08 -18.21 15.53
CA LEU A 377 4.80 -18.87 15.24
C LEU A 377 4.90 -20.40 15.18
N ALA A 378 6.09 -20.99 15.25
CA ALA A 378 6.25 -22.44 15.32
C ALA A 378 5.59 -23.05 16.59
N GLY A 379 5.40 -22.26 17.64
CA GLY A 379 4.66 -22.62 18.85
C GLY A 379 3.14 -22.41 18.77
N ASN A 380 2.66 -21.70 17.74
CA ASN A 380 1.24 -21.38 17.60
C ASN A 380 0.46 -22.54 16.93
N GLY A 381 -0.59 -23.02 17.60
CA GLY A 381 -1.40 -24.16 17.14
C GLY A 381 -2.06 -23.94 15.78
N LYS A 382 -2.57 -22.72 15.49
CA LYS A 382 -3.18 -22.42 14.21
C LYS A 382 -2.14 -22.39 13.08
N SER A 383 -0.94 -21.86 13.32
CA SER A 383 0.16 -21.90 12.36
C SER A 383 0.55 -23.34 12.02
N LYS A 384 0.56 -24.25 13.00
CA LYS A 384 0.79 -25.68 12.77
C LYS A 384 -0.30 -26.31 11.91
N ILE A 385 -1.57 -26.02 12.18
CA ILE A 385 -2.71 -26.51 11.39
C ILE A 385 -2.58 -26.05 9.92
N LEU A 386 -2.20 -24.81 9.71
CA LEU A 386 -2.03 -24.20 8.39
C LEU A 386 -0.71 -24.56 7.71
N ASN A 387 0.21 -25.27 8.42
CA ASN A 387 1.57 -25.53 7.99
C ASN A 387 2.34 -24.28 7.56
N THR A 388 2.16 -23.20 8.31
CA THR A 388 2.80 -21.89 8.08
C THR A 388 3.86 -21.61 9.15
N ALA A 389 4.73 -20.65 8.84
CA ALA A 389 5.76 -20.15 9.74
C ALA A 389 5.77 -18.64 9.74
N GLY A 390 6.34 -18.06 10.79
CA GLY A 390 6.45 -16.63 10.92
C GLY A 390 6.89 -16.20 12.31
N GLU A 391 6.78 -14.91 12.58
CA GLU A 391 7.21 -14.30 13.83
C GLU A 391 6.43 -13.02 14.09
N ILE A 392 6.12 -12.76 15.35
CA ILE A 392 5.68 -11.45 15.85
C ILE A 392 6.83 -10.86 16.67
N LYS A 393 7.24 -9.64 16.31
CA LYS A 393 8.23 -8.87 17.05
C LYS A 393 7.56 -7.66 17.68
N LEU A 394 7.69 -7.54 18.99
CA LEU A 394 7.26 -6.37 19.76
C LEU A 394 8.47 -5.50 20.10
N VAL A 395 8.30 -4.20 19.98
CA VAL A 395 9.27 -3.19 20.40
C VAL A 395 8.64 -2.34 21.49
N GLN A 396 9.25 -2.33 22.68
CA GLN A 396 8.77 -1.63 23.87
C GLN A 396 9.79 -0.62 24.36
N VAL A 397 9.35 0.51 24.84
CA VAL A 397 10.16 1.36 25.73
C VAL A 397 10.13 0.72 27.11
N LYS A 398 11.29 0.48 27.70
CA LYS A 398 11.42 -0.20 29.00
C LYS A 398 10.49 0.40 30.03
N ASP A 399 9.71 -0.45 30.68
CA ASP A 399 8.67 -0.09 31.66
C ASP A 399 7.54 0.83 31.10
N GLY A 400 7.43 0.95 29.77
CA GLY A 400 6.45 1.78 29.06
C GLY A 400 5.62 1.01 28.04
N ALA A 401 5.01 1.75 27.12
CA ALA A 401 4.14 1.21 26.08
C ALA A 401 4.92 0.44 24.99
N VAL A 402 4.17 -0.36 24.23
CA VAL A 402 4.62 -0.95 22.97
C VAL A 402 4.62 0.13 21.88
N VAL A 403 5.80 0.40 21.31
CA VAL A 403 6.01 1.45 20.30
C VAL A 403 6.20 0.90 18.90
N GLY A 404 6.21 -0.41 18.73
CA GLY A 404 6.27 -1.07 17.43
C GLY A 404 5.84 -2.53 17.49
N VAL A 405 5.07 -2.93 16.49
CA VAL A 405 4.63 -4.32 16.27
C VAL A 405 4.94 -4.68 14.84
N HIS A 406 5.74 -5.73 14.64
CA HIS A 406 6.20 -6.18 13.33
C HIS A 406 5.90 -7.67 13.18
N MET A 407 5.19 -8.05 12.13
CA MET A 407 4.66 -9.40 11.96
C MET A 407 5.01 -9.93 10.58
N VAL A 408 5.45 -11.18 10.51
CA VAL A 408 5.63 -11.91 9.26
C VAL A 408 4.98 -13.28 9.40
N GLY A 409 4.10 -13.64 8.49
CA GLY A 409 3.39 -14.92 8.55
C GLY A 409 2.14 -14.94 7.68
N ASP A 410 1.30 -15.94 7.92
CA ASP A 410 0.01 -16.05 7.25
C ASP A 410 -1.04 -15.19 7.96
N ARG A 411 -1.86 -14.44 7.19
CA ARG A 411 -2.97 -13.61 7.71
C ARG A 411 -2.53 -12.50 8.67
N MET A 412 -1.33 -11.97 8.53
CA MET A 412 -0.85 -10.87 9.39
C MET A 412 -1.57 -9.55 9.08
N GLY A 413 -2.01 -9.36 7.85
CA GLY A 413 -2.82 -8.20 7.45
C GLY A 413 -4.16 -8.12 8.19
N GLU A 414 -4.77 -9.25 8.57
CA GLU A 414 -6.00 -9.28 9.35
C GLU A 414 -5.75 -9.03 10.85
N GLN A 415 -4.55 -9.32 11.35
CA GLN A 415 -4.18 -9.15 12.76
C GLN A 415 -3.67 -7.75 13.08
N VAL A 416 -3.25 -6.99 12.08
CA VAL A 416 -2.67 -5.64 12.27
C VAL A 416 -3.64 -4.65 12.92
N GLY A 417 -4.94 -4.92 12.86
CA GLY A 417 -5.96 -4.10 13.53
C GLY A 417 -5.82 -4.10 15.06
N GLU A 418 -5.49 -5.24 15.68
CA GLU A 418 -5.18 -5.28 17.12
C GLU A 418 -3.87 -4.56 17.42
N ALA A 419 -2.84 -4.79 16.62
CA ALA A 419 -1.57 -4.08 16.75
C ALA A 419 -1.74 -2.56 16.66
N GLN A 420 -2.65 -2.08 15.79
CA GLN A 420 -3.00 -0.67 15.68
C GLN A 420 -3.63 -0.11 16.96
N LEU A 421 -4.52 -0.86 17.62
CA LEU A 421 -5.11 -0.45 18.89
C LEU A 421 -4.06 -0.41 20.00
N ILE A 422 -3.19 -1.44 20.07
CA ILE A 422 -2.10 -1.51 21.05
C ILE A 422 -1.19 -0.29 20.94
N TYR A 423 -0.75 0.06 19.75
CA TYR A 423 0.11 1.22 19.52
C TYR A 423 -0.61 2.53 19.83
N ASN A 424 -1.75 2.78 19.19
CA ASN A 424 -2.43 4.09 19.27
C ASN A 424 -3.04 4.39 20.65
N TRP A 425 -3.26 3.38 21.47
CA TRP A 425 -3.74 3.53 22.84
C TRP A 425 -2.61 3.43 23.88
N GLU A 426 -1.36 3.37 23.42
CA GLU A 426 -0.17 3.30 24.28
C GLU A 426 -0.26 2.15 25.30
N ALA A 427 -0.79 0.99 24.87
CA ALA A 427 -1.06 -0.13 25.76
C ALA A 427 0.23 -0.70 26.35
N LEU A 428 0.20 -0.99 27.65
CA LEU A 428 1.28 -1.67 28.33
C LEU A 428 1.23 -3.18 28.05
N PRO A 429 2.37 -3.87 27.92
CA PRO A 429 2.38 -5.33 27.72
C PRO A 429 1.55 -6.10 28.75
N ALA A 430 1.57 -5.67 30.01
CA ALA A 430 0.80 -6.30 31.09
C ALA A 430 -0.72 -6.16 30.93
N GLU A 431 -1.20 -5.13 30.24
CA GLU A 431 -2.62 -4.92 29.95
C GLU A 431 -3.07 -5.85 28.82
N VAL A 432 -2.32 -5.92 27.74
CA VAL A 432 -2.62 -6.82 26.61
C VAL A 432 -2.50 -8.29 27.03
N ALA A 433 -1.53 -8.63 27.89
CA ALA A 433 -1.36 -9.98 28.44
C ALA A 433 -2.55 -10.49 29.28
N GLN A 434 -3.48 -9.61 29.67
CA GLN A 434 -4.72 -10.01 30.38
C GLN A 434 -5.87 -10.34 29.42
N LEU A 435 -5.76 -9.99 28.14
CA LEU A 435 -6.79 -10.28 27.15
C LEU A 435 -6.84 -11.78 26.86
N ILE A 436 -8.04 -12.30 26.68
CA ILE A 436 -8.26 -13.72 26.37
C ILE A 436 -8.42 -13.84 24.87
N HIS A 437 -7.39 -14.37 24.21
CA HIS A 437 -7.43 -14.65 22.77
C HIS A 437 -8.10 -16.00 22.49
N ALA A 438 -8.86 -16.09 21.41
CA ALA A 438 -9.54 -17.32 21.05
C ALA A 438 -8.56 -18.40 20.59
N HIS A 439 -8.73 -19.65 21.07
CA HIS A 439 -7.91 -20.80 20.71
C HIS A 439 -8.68 -21.80 19.82
N PRO A 440 -8.06 -22.33 18.72
CA PRO A 440 -6.76 -21.95 18.14
C PRO A 440 -6.91 -20.87 17.06
N THR A 441 -6.16 -19.80 17.17
CA THR A 441 -6.12 -18.71 16.17
C THR A 441 -4.69 -18.25 15.89
N GLN A 442 -4.48 -17.56 14.77
CA GLN A 442 -3.23 -16.85 14.53
C GLN A 442 -3.05 -15.71 15.54
N ASN A 443 -4.16 -15.11 15.97
CA ASN A 443 -4.16 -13.94 16.84
C ASN A 443 -3.68 -14.24 18.28
N GLU A 444 -3.74 -15.51 18.73
CA GLU A 444 -3.15 -15.92 20.02
C GLU A 444 -1.67 -15.56 20.11
N ALA A 445 -0.96 -15.53 18.97
CA ALA A 445 0.45 -15.18 18.94
C ALA A 445 0.71 -13.74 19.43
N MET A 446 -0.24 -12.82 19.26
CA MET A 446 -0.18 -11.47 19.82
C MET A 446 -0.25 -11.50 21.34
N GLY A 447 -1.20 -12.25 21.90
CA GLY A 447 -1.32 -12.46 23.36
C GLY A 447 -0.09 -13.14 23.96
N GLU A 448 0.41 -14.21 23.33
CA GLU A 448 1.62 -14.92 23.75
C GLU A 448 2.87 -14.03 23.75
N ALA A 449 3.03 -13.21 22.69
CA ALA A 449 4.12 -12.25 22.64
C ALA A 449 4.06 -11.23 23.79
N HIS A 450 2.86 -10.75 24.12
CA HIS A 450 2.67 -9.81 25.24
C HIS A 450 2.81 -10.48 26.61
N LEU A 451 2.35 -11.75 26.76
CA LEU A 451 2.62 -12.53 27.96
C LEU A 451 4.12 -12.68 28.20
N ALA A 452 4.88 -13.03 27.15
CA ALA A 452 6.33 -13.15 27.27
C ALA A 452 6.99 -11.81 27.60
N LEU A 453 6.58 -10.72 26.93
CA LEU A 453 7.11 -9.36 27.19
C LEU A 453 6.77 -8.86 28.62
N ALA A 454 5.63 -9.30 29.16
CA ALA A 454 5.22 -9.03 30.55
C ALA A 454 5.89 -9.96 31.59
N GLY A 455 6.85 -10.80 31.20
CA GLY A 455 7.55 -11.74 32.09
C GLY A 455 6.73 -12.97 32.52
N LYS A 456 5.71 -13.34 31.75
CA LYS A 456 4.79 -14.46 32.01
C LYS A 456 4.66 -15.38 30.79
N PRO A 457 5.77 -15.83 30.16
CA PRO A 457 5.69 -16.67 28.95
C PRO A 457 4.92 -17.96 29.25
N LEU A 458 4.01 -18.36 28.33
CA LEU A 458 3.27 -19.62 28.47
C LEU A 458 3.79 -20.65 27.45
N HIS A 459 3.82 -20.31 26.16
CA HIS A 459 4.26 -21.21 25.09
C HIS A 459 5.49 -20.69 24.35
N SER A 460 6.29 -19.84 24.96
CA SER A 460 7.58 -19.41 24.45
C SER A 460 8.71 -19.94 25.31
N HIS A 461 9.84 -20.27 24.66
CA HIS A 461 11.09 -20.53 25.38
C HIS A 461 11.76 -19.18 25.65
N ASP A 462 12.40 -19.04 26.82
CA ASP A 462 13.14 -17.86 27.24
C ASP A 462 14.28 -17.50 26.25
#